data_39fc3fdd7a40fd171262f3e110333e50
#
_entry.id   39fc3fdd7a40fd171262f3e110333e50
#
_cell.length_a   1.000
_cell.length_b   1.000
_cell.length_c   1.000
_cell.angle_alpha   90.00
_cell.angle_beta   90.00
_cell.angle_gamma   90.00
#
_symmetry.space_group_name_H-M   'P 1'
#
loop_
_entity.id
_entity.type
_entity.pdbx_description
1 polymer ?
#
loop_
_entity_poly.entity_id
_entity_poly.type
_entity_poly.pdbx_seq_one_letter_code
_entity_poly.pdbx_strand_id
1 'polypeptide(L)'
;MSKCARCGISYHPELSACPLCATRSEKEEARRSKLWFLTNTIVVSFVALVVLVRVVASGDIAVGMTQTDCQSAQVLVKETRYAVSSLASDKERGIAELSAVSTKWTEMSERYTPGKHSWSASGLEHNWLQRLGETSYAIANGEAPRIESDALTGEAYLLELTKLYPRYCD
;
A
#
# COMPACT_ATOMS: atom_id res chain seq x y z
N MET A 1 15.10 54.22 42.87
CA MET A 1 14.05 53.88 41.88
C MET A 1 14.68 53.87 40.48
N SER A 2 14.54 52.76 39.76
CA SER A 2 15.04 52.62 38.38
C SER A 2 13.92 52.97 37.41
N LYS A 3 14.22 53.74 36.34
CA LYS A 3 13.25 54.00 35.26
C LYS A 3 13.37 52.97 34.16
N CYS A 4 12.26 52.42 33.73
CA CYS A 4 12.22 51.54 32.61
C CYS A 4 12.49 52.29 31.31
N ALA A 5 13.53 51.92 30.58
CA ALA A 5 13.88 52.53 29.29
C ALA A 5 12.79 52.36 28.21
N ARG A 6 11.91 51.33 28.34
CA ARG A 6 10.90 51.01 27.35
C ARG A 6 9.55 51.67 27.57
N CYS A 7 9.12 51.84 28.83
CA CYS A 7 7.80 52.41 29.14
C CYS A 7 7.87 53.68 30.04
N GLY A 8 9.06 54.08 30.50
CA GLY A 8 9.27 55.28 31.31
C GLY A 8 8.84 55.18 32.77
N ILE A 9 8.26 54.06 33.20
CA ILE A 9 7.72 53.90 34.56
C ILE A 9 8.87 53.57 35.51
N SER A 10 8.80 54.20 36.73
CA SER A 10 9.75 53.90 37.80
C SER A 10 9.34 52.65 38.54
N TYR A 11 10.27 51.73 38.78
CA TYR A 11 10.06 50.49 39.52
C TYR A 11 11.15 50.28 40.57
N HIS A 12 10.91 49.34 41.50
CA HIS A 12 11.82 49.10 42.58
C HIS A 12 13.12 48.43 42.08
N PRO A 13 14.30 48.91 42.50
CA PRO A 13 15.59 48.45 41.96
C PRO A 13 15.87 46.95 42.24
N GLU A 14 15.19 46.34 43.19
CA GLU A 14 15.31 44.91 43.47
C GLU A 14 14.62 44.00 42.42
N LEU A 15 13.77 44.56 41.58
CA LEU A 15 13.13 43.82 40.49
C LEU A 15 14.07 43.77 39.29
N SER A 16 14.37 42.59 38.81
CA SER A 16 15.27 42.35 37.67
C SER A 16 14.68 42.87 36.33
N ALA A 17 13.37 43.08 36.26
CA ALA A 17 12.71 43.60 35.08
C ALA A 17 11.46 44.45 35.44
N CYS A 18 11.08 45.37 34.57
CA CYS A 18 9.88 46.14 34.73
C CYS A 18 8.63 45.24 34.65
N PRO A 19 7.78 45.15 35.69
CA PRO A 19 6.66 44.19 35.74
C PRO A 19 5.65 44.40 34.61
N LEU A 20 5.44 45.66 34.18
CA LEU A 20 4.52 45.96 33.05
C LEU A 20 5.07 45.52 31.69
N CYS A 21 6.36 45.61 31.48
CA CYS A 21 6.99 45.20 30.25
C CYS A 21 7.19 43.66 30.18
N ALA A 22 7.45 43.04 31.32
CA ALA A 22 7.60 41.59 31.43
C ALA A 22 6.28 40.86 31.07
N THR A 23 5.18 41.27 31.71
CA THR A 23 3.86 40.69 31.45
C THR A 23 3.37 40.92 30.01
N ARG A 24 3.81 42.00 29.36
CA ARG A 24 3.46 42.25 27.95
C ARG A 24 4.24 41.38 27.00
N SER A 25 5.53 41.11 27.26
CA SER A 25 6.35 40.22 26.43
C SER A 25 5.86 38.78 26.51
N GLU A 26 5.53 38.28 27.69
CA GLU A 26 4.97 36.95 27.88
C GLU A 26 3.64 36.74 27.14
N LYS A 27 2.75 37.74 27.12
CA LYS A 27 1.50 37.68 26.36
C LYS A 27 1.73 37.68 24.84
N GLU A 28 2.70 38.45 24.37
CA GLU A 28 3.06 38.48 22.93
C GLU A 28 3.69 37.16 22.47
N GLU A 29 4.56 36.54 23.28
CA GLU A 29 5.14 35.24 22.99
C GLU A 29 4.08 34.13 23.01
N ALA A 30 3.19 34.12 23.99
CA ALA A 30 2.08 33.16 24.05
C ALA A 30 1.12 33.30 22.85
N ARG A 31 0.92 34.53 22.36
CA ARG A 31 0.10 34.81 21.18
C ARG A 31 0.79 34.34 19.89
N ARG A 32 2.10 34.53 19.77
CA ARG A 32 2.89 34.06 18.62
C ARG A 32 2.94 32.54 18.58
N SER A 33 3.13 31.84 19.70
CA SER A 33 3.13 30.40 19.76
C SER A 33 1.78 29.81 19.34
N LYS A 34 0.66 30.38 19.83
CA LYS A 34 -0.69 29.96 19.41
C LYS A 34 -0.95 30.13 17.92
N LEU A 35 -0.53 31.27 17.36
CA LEU A 35 -0.65 31.54 15.93
C LEU A 35 0.21 30.57 15.12
N TRP A 36 1.41 30.28 15.56
CA TRP A 36 2.30 29.33 14.89
C TRP A 36 1.71 27.93 14.89
N PHE A 37 1.15 27.46 16.02
CA PHE A 37 0.47 26.16 16.11
C PHE A 37 -0.74 26.09 15.17
N LEU A 38 -1.58 27.12 15.16
CA LEU A 38 -2.75 27.17 14.27
C LEU A 38 -2.34 27.13 12.79
N THR A 39 -1.35 27.93 12.40
CA THR A 39 -0.85 27.97 11.02
C THR A 39 -0.27 26.62 10.61
N ASN A 40 0.53 26.00 11.48
CA ASN A 40 1.15 24.71 11.20
C ASN A 40 0.09 23.58 11.06
N THR A 41 -0.94 23.60 11.94
CA THR A 41 -2.05 22.64 11.87
C THR A 41 -2.83 22.78 10.55
N ILE A 42 -3.11 24.02 10.12
CA ILE A 42 -3.82 24.27 8.86
C ILE A 42 -2.99 23.79 7.66
N VAL A 43 -1.69 24.10 7.65
CA VAL A 43 -0.79 23.67 6.56
C VAL A 43 -0.69 22.15 6.49
N VAL A 44 -0.51 21.48 7.63
CA VAL A 44 -0.43 19.99 7.68
C VAL A 44 -1.75 19.37 7.22
N SER A 45 -2.90 19.90 7.66
CA SER A 45 -4.21 19.42 7.23
C SER A 45 -4.45 19.63 5.73
N PHE A 46 -4.02 20.77 5.19
CA PHE A 46 -4.14 21.05 3.76
C PHE A 46 -3.23 20.13 2.93
N VAL A 47 -1.99 19.91 3.34
CA VAL A 47 -1.08 18.97 2.69
C VAL A 47 -1.66 17.55 2.72
N ALA A 48 -2.16 17.10 3.87
CA ALA A 48 -2.81 15.79 4.00
C ALA A 48 -4.01 15.64 3.06
N LEU A 49 -4.85 16.70 2.97
CA LEU A 49 -6.00 16.72 2.05
C LEU A 49 -5.56 16.65 0.59
N VAL A 50 -4.54 17.41 0.19
CA VAL A 50 -4.01 17.40 -1.19
C VAL A 50 -3.43 16.04 -1.54
N VAL A 51 -2.70 15.41 -0.60
CA VAL A 51 -2.16 14.05 -0.80
C VAL A 51 -3.32 13.06 -0.95
N LEU A 52 -4.34 13.14 -0.10
CA LEU A 52 -5.51 12.26 -0.15
C LEU A 52 -6.28 12.42 -1.47
N VAL A 53 -6.50 13.68 -1.91
CA VAL A 53 -7.15 13.97 -3.22
C VAL A 53 -6.29 13.46 -4.38
N ARG A 54 -4.96 13.60 -4.30
CA ARG A 54 -4.05 13.06 -5.32
C ARG A 54 -4.12 11.54 -5.40
N VAL A 55 -4.07 10.86 -4.25
CA VAL A 55 -4.17 9.40 -4.16
C VAL A 55 -5.53 8.91 -4.70
N VAL A 56 -6.63 9.60 -4.36
CA VAL A 56 -7.97 9.26 -4.88
C VAL A 56 -8.09 9.58 -6.39
N ALA A 57 -7.53 10.70 -6.84
CA ALA A 57 -7.62 11.11 -8.25
C ALA A 57 -6.69 10.33 -9.17
N SER A 58 -5.58 9.77 -8.66
CA SER A 58 -4.67 8.93 -9.45
C SER A 58 -5.22 7.52 -9.70
N GLY A 59 -6.32 7.16 -9.06
CA GLY A 59 -6.86 5.79 -9.13
C GLY A 59 -5.97 4.76 -8.41
N ASP A 60 -4.94 5.22 -7.69
CA ASP A 60 -3.99 4.37 -6.96
C ASP A 60 -4.54 3.80 -5.64
N ILE A 61 -5.77 4.17 -5.26
CA ILE A 61 -6.56 3.35 -4.35
C ILE A 61 -7.10 2.23 -5.22
N ALA A 62 -6.36 1.17 -5.33
CA ALA A 62 -6.84 -0.03 -5.95
C ALA A 62 -8.06 -0.49 -5.14
N VAL A 63 -9.22 -0.23 -5.69
CA VAL A 63 -10.39 -1.04 -5.46
C VAL A 63 -9.95 -2.43 -5.85
N GLY A 64 -10.11 -3.44 -5.00
CA GLY A 64 -9.73 -4.83 -5.30
C GLY A 64 -10.20 -5.29 -6.69
N MET A 65 -9.90 -6.49 -7.07
CA MET A 65 -10.27 -7.01 -8.39
C MET A 65 -11.73 -6.71 -8.70
N THR A 66 -12.03 -6.33 -9.94
CA THR A 66 -13.41 -6.11 -10.36
C THR A 66 -14.24 -7.39 -10.20
N GLN A 67 -15.53 -7.29 -9.98
CA GLN A 67 -16.40 -8.46 -9.83
C GLN A 67 -16.28 -9.41 -11.03
N THR A 68 -16.13 -8.88 -12.24
CA THR A 68 -15.95 -9.67 -13.47
C THR A 68 -14.62 -10.42 -13.46
N ASP A 69 -13.54 -9.76 -13.04
CA ASP A 69 -12.22 -10.39 -12.96
C ASP A 69 -12.17 -11.41 -11.82
N CYS A 70 -12.86 -11.16 -10.72
CA CYS A 70 -13.02 -12.15 -9.65
C CYS A 70 -13.75 -13.41 -10.10
N GLN A 71 -14.81 -13.28 -10.89
CA GLN A 71 -15.48 -14.43 -11.49
C GLN A 71 -14.56 -15.19 -12.43
N SER A 72 -13.80 -14.47 -13.26
CA SER A 72 -12.81 -15.07 -14.15
C SER A 72 -11.70 -15.77 -13.38
N ALA A 73 -11.17 -15.14 -12.32
CA ALA A 73 -10.16 -15.73 -11.45
C ALA A 73 -10.69 -17.00 -10.75
N GLN A 74 -11.97 -17.02 -10.35
CA GLN A 74 -12.58 -18.22 -9.77
C GLN A 74 -12.59 -19.40 -10.73
N VAL A 75 -12.89 -19.16 -11.99
CA VAL A 75 -12.83 -20.20 -13.04
C VAL A 75 -11.39 -20.66 -13.21
N LEU A 76 -10.43 -19.74 -13.34
CA LEU A 76 -9.02 -20.07 -13.49
C LEU A 76 -8.45 -20.84 -12.30
N VAL A 77 -8.84 -20.53 -11.07
CA VAL A 77 -8.48 -21.30 -9.88
C VAL A 77 -8.95 -22.76 -10.01
N LYS A 78 -10.16 -22.99 -10.49
CA LYS A 78 -10.68 -24.37 -10.72
C LYS A 78 -9.91 -25.07 -11.83
N GLU A 79 -9.68 -24.38 -12.96
CA GLU A 79 -8.88 -24.92 -14.07
C GLU A 79 -7.45 -25.25 -13.61
N THR A 80 -6.81 -24.37 -12.83
CA THR A 80 -5.47 -24.62 -12.28
C THR A 80 -5.43 -25.88 -11.40
N ARG A 81 -6.38 -26.02 -10.48
CA ARG A 81 -6.46 -27.19 -9.60
C ARG A 81 -6.70 -28.47 -10.39
N TYR A 82 -7.54 -28.40 -11.41
CA TYR A 82 -7.80 -29.53 -12.30
C TYR A 82 -6.53 -29.91 -13.07
N ALA A 83 -5.83 -28.93 -13.67
CA ALA A 83 -4.59 -29.18 -14.40
C ALA A 83 -3.50 -29.82 -13.52
N VAL A 84 -3.35 -29.36 -12.26
CA VAL A 84 -2.43 -30.01 -11.30
C VAL A 84 -2.85 -31.45 -11.01
N SER A 85 -4.14 -31.72 -10.84
CA SER A 85 -4.61 -33.10 -10.63
C SER A 85 -4.40 -34.00 -11.86
N SER A 86 -4.50 -33.42 -13.06
CA SER A 86 -4.25 -34.13 -14.33
C SER A 86 -2.80 -34.56 -14.47
N LEU A 87 -1.82 -33.80 -13.91
CA LEU A 87 -0.40 -34.21 -13.96
C LEU A 87 -0.14 -35.60 -13.37
N ALA A 88 -0.91 -36.02 -12.37
CA ALA A 88 -0.77 -37.30 -11.71
C ALA A 88 -1.36 -38.46 -12.54
N SER A 89 -2.37 -38.22 -13.37
CA SER A 89 -3.10 -39.23 -14.15
C SER A 89 -2.70 -39.23 -15.62
N ASP A 90 -2.47 -38.06 -16.19
CA ASP A 90 -2.09 -37.86 -17.59
C ASP A 90 -1.17 -36.64 -17.66
N LYS A 91 0.13 -36.89 -17.64
CA LYS A 91 1.16 -35.84 -17.56
C LYS A 91 1.12 -34.90 -18.75
N GLU A 92 0.94 -35.42 -19.97
CA GLU A 92 0.94 -34.59 -21.19
C GLU A 92 -0.26 -33.62 -21.17
N ARG A 93 -1.43 -34.13 -20.81
CA ARG A 93 -2.63 -33.32 -20.65
C ARG A 93 -2.48 -32.28 -19.56
N GLY A 94 -1.98 -32.65 -18.38
CA GLY A 94 -1.75 -31.70 -17.28
C GLY A 94 -0.79 -30.58 -17.65
N ILE A 95 0.29 -30.90 -18.40
CA ILE A 95 1.23 -29.89 -18.92
C ILE A 95 0.53 -28.93 -19.90
N ALA A 96 -0.25 -29.45 -20.85
CA ALA A 96 -0.97 -28.61 -21.81
C ALA A 96 -1.98 -27.68 -21.11
N GLU A 97 -2.73 -28.21 -20.15
CA GLU A 97 -3.70 -27.43 -19.36
C GLU A 97 -3.00 -26.36 -18.51
N LEU A 98 -1.87 -26.67 -17.85
CA LEU A 98 -1.09 -25.68 -17.08
C LEU A 98 -0.50 -24.59 -17.98
N SER A 99 -0.02 -24.93 -19.16
CA SER A 99 0.47 -23.94 -20.12
C SER A 99 -0.64 -22.99 -20.56
N ALA A 100 -1.84 -23.50 -20.84
CA ALA A 100 -2.98 -22.66 -21.19
C ALA A 100 -3.43 -21.75 -20.03
N VAL A 101 -3.44 -22.27 -18.81
CA VAL A 101 -3.80 -21.51 -17.61
C VAL A 101 -2.75 -20.43 -17.28
N SER A 102 -1.45 -20.74 -17.48
CA SER A 102 -0.38 -19.77 -17.24
C SER A 102 -0.53 -18.51 -18.09
N THR A 103 -0.86 -18.69 -19.38
CA THR A 103 -1.13 -17.56 -20.29
C THR A 103 -2.28 -16.69 -19.80
N LYS A 104 -3.38 -17.32 -19.40
CA LYS A 104 -4.57 -16.59 -18.88
C LYS A 104 -4.26 -15.83 -17.59
N TRP A 105 -3.47 -16.39 -16.66
CA TRP A 105 -3.04 -15.69 -15.45
C TRP A 105 -2.14 -14.51 -15.77
N THR A 106 -1.22 -14.66 -16.72
CA THR A 106 -0.33 -13.59 -17.17
C THR A 106 -1.14 -12.43 -17.78
N GLU A 107 -2.06 -12.72 -18.70
CA GLU A 107 -2.96 -11.72 -19.29
C GLU A 107 -3.80 -11.01 -18.24
N MET A 108 -4.28 -11.72 -17.22
CA MET A 108 -5.00 -11.11 -16.11
C MET A 108 -4.08 -10.22 -15.26
N SER A 109 -2.85 -10.65 -14.99
CA SER A 109 -1.89 -9.87 -14.20
C SER A 109 -1.53 -8.54 -14.85
N GLU A 110 -1.44 -8.50 -16.17
CA GLU A 110 -1.14 -7.28 -16.94
C GLU A 110 -2.19 -6.18 -16.73
N ARG A 111 -3.45 -6.54 -16.49
CA ARG A 111 -4.52 -5.58 -16.19
C ARG A 111 -4.37 -4.91 -14.82
N TYR A 112 -3.65 -5.54 -13.92
CA TYR A 112 -3.38 -5.08 -12.56
C TYR A 112 -1.95 -4.60 -12.38
N THR A 113 -1.22 -4.33 -13.48
CA THR A 113 0.15 -3.82 -13.40
C THR A 113 0.18 -2.57 -12.53
N PRO A 114 0.94 -2.56 -11.43
CA PRO A 114 0.99 -1.43 -10.53
C PRO A 114 1.50 -0.21 -11.29
N GLY A 115 0.83 0.91 -11.12
CA GLY A 115 1.38 2.21 -11.46
C GLY A 115 2.76 2.35 -10.81
N LYS A 116 3.48 3.44 -11.02
CA LYS A 116 4.87 3.65 -10.56
C LYS A 116 5.09 3.47 -9.03
N HIS A 117 4.07 3.12 -8.26
CA HIS A 117 4.11 2.94 -6.80
C HIS A 117 3.76 1.50 -6.43
N SER A 118 4.80 0.73 -6.12
CA SER A 118 4.77 -0.71 -5.82
C SER A 118 4.03 -1.13 -4.52
N TRP A 119 3.46 -0.19 -3.77
CA TRP A 119 2.74 -0.42 -2.50
C TRP A 119 1.23 -0.19 -2.59
N SER A 120 0.69 0.02 -3.79
CA SER A 120 -0.76 0.05 -4.02
C SER A 120 -1.36 -1.35 -3.87
N ALA A 121 -2.65 -1.46 -3.52
CA ALA A 121 -3.34 -2.75 -3.43
C ALA A 121 -3.30 -3.49 -4.78
N SER A 122 -3.35 -2.80 -5.91
CA SER A 122 -3.14 -3.37 -7.25
C SER A 122 -1.78 -4.08 -7.39
N GLY A 123 -0.75 -3.66 -6.64
CA GLY A 123 0.53 -4.33 -6.61
C GLY A 123 0.48 -5.71 -5.96
N LEU A 124 -0.34 -5.91 -4.93
CA LEU A 124 -0.50 -7.21 -4.29
C LEU A 124 -1.26 -8.18 -5.18
N GLU A 125 -2.32 -7.73 -5.84
CA GLU A 125 -3.11 -8.52 -6.79
C GLU A 125 -2.28 -8.87 -8.03
N HIS A 126 -1.56 -7.90 -8.59
CA HIS A 126 -0.63 -8.15 -9.69
C HIS A 126 0.40 -9.22 -9.33
N ASN A 127 1.07 -9.09 -8.17
CA ASN A 127 2.07 -10.05 -7.72
C ASN A 127 1.48 -11.46 -7.52
N TRP A 128 0.26 -11.55 -6.98
CA TRP A 128 -0.41 -12.84 -6.81
C TRP A 128 -0.74 -13.49 -8.15
N LEU A 129 -1.34 -12.74 -9.09
CA LEU A 129 -1.68 -13.21 -10.43
C LEU A 129 -0.43 -13.58 -11.23
N GLN A 130 0.62 -12.76 -11.15
CA GLN A 130 1.91 -13.02 -11.79
C GLN A 130 2.54 -14.32 -11.27
N ARG A 131 2.55 -14.54 -9.95
CA ARG A 131 3.06 -15.77 -9.34
C ARG A 131 2.29 -17.02 -9.78
N LEU A 132 0.97 -16.92 -9.91
CA LEU A 132 0.15 -18.01 -10.45
C LEU A 132 0.57 -18.34 -11.90
N GLY A 133 0.74 -17.33 -12.75
CA GLY A 133 1.20 -17.49 -14.12
C GLY A 133 2.60 -18.09 -14.21
N GLU A 134 3.57 -17.48 -13.53
CA GLU A 134 4.98 -17.94 -13.54
C GLU A 134 5.14 -19.36 -12.99
N THR A 135 4.46 -19.68 -11.88
CA THR A 135 4.53 -21.02 -11.29
C THR A 135 3.90 -22.06 -12.21
N SER A 136 2.73 -21.78 -12.81
CA SER A 136 2.08 -22.66 -13.77
C SER A 136 2.96 -22.90 -15.00
N TYR A 137 3.60 -21.85 -15.51
CA TYR A 137 4.53 -21.92 -16.64
C TYR A 137 5.75 -22.79 -16.30
N ALA A 138 6.39 -22.57 -15.16
CA ALA A 138 7.56 -23.30 -14.74
C ALA A 138 7.27 -24.80 -14.63
N ILE A 139 6.15 -25.19 -14.00
CA ILE A 139 5.74 -26.58 -13.89
C ILE A 139 5.49 -27.19 -15.28
N ALA A 140 4.78 -26.46 -16.16
CA ALA A 140 4.50 -26.93 -17.51
C ALA A 140 5.76 -27.17 -18.34
N ASN A 141 6.83 -26.40 -18.12
CA ASN A 141 8.10 -26.54 -18.83
C ASN A 141 9.13 -27.43 -18.11
N GLY A 142 8.76 -28.04 -16.98
CA GLY A 142 9.68 -28.86 -16.18
C GLY A 142 10.77 -28.03 -15.48
N GLU A 143 10.55 -26.73 -15.31
CA GLU A 143 11.43 -25.81 -14.62
C GLU A 143 11.11 -25.80 -13.12
N ALA A 144 12.12 -25.51 -12.27
CA ALA A 144 11.87 -25.29 -10.86
C ALA A 144 11.22 -23.91 -10.65
N PRO A 145 9.98 -23.83 -10.14
CA PRO A 145 9.36 -22.55 -9.87
C PRO A 145 10.12 -21.80 -8.74
N ARG A 146 10.09 -20.47 -8.77
CA ARG A 146 10.63 -19.66 -7.68
C ARG A 146 9.70 -19.77 -6.46
N ILE A 147 10.08 -20.63 -5.52
CA ILE A 147 9.33 -20.90 -4.29
C ILE A 147 10.02 -20.19 -3.14
N GLU A 148 9.28 -19.42 -2.33
CA GLU A 148 9.82 -18.74 -1.14
C GLU A 148 10.06 -19.70 0.04
N SER A 149 9.67 -20.97 -0.09
CA SER A 149 9.81 -21.99 0.94
C SER A 149 10.34 -23.28 0.33
N ASP A 150 11.52 -23.71 0.75
CA ASP A 150 12.17 -24.95 0.32
C ASP A 150 11.38 -26.24 0.71
N ALA A 151 10.27 -26.09 1.44
CA ALA A 151 9.47 -27.20 1.95
C ALA A 151 8.35 -27.66 1.01
N LEU A 152 8.08 -26.95 -0.09
CA LEU A 152 6.96 -27.23 -0.98
C LEU A 152 7.43 -27.67 -2.38
N THR A 153 6.74 -28.65 -2.97
CA THR A 153 6.87 -28.93 -4.40
C THR A 153 6.21 -27.81 -5.21
N GLY A 154 6.56 -27.67 -6.49
CA GLY A 154 5.96 -26.66 -7.36
C GLY A 154 4.44 -26.73 -7.40
N GLU A 155 3.90 -27.96 -7.50
CA GLU A 155 2.46 -28.21 -7.53
C GLU A 155 1.79 -27.82 -6.20
N ALA A 156 2.40 -28.17 -5.06
CA ALA A 156 1.88 -27.81 -3.74
C ALA A 156 1.88 -26.30 -3.54
N TYR A 157 2.93 -25.60 -3.99
CA TYR A 157 2.99 -24.14 -3.94
C TYR A 157 1.92 -23.49 -4.82
N LEU A 158 1.72 -23.98 -6.03
CA LEU A 158 0.67 -23.49 -6.92
C LEU A 158 -0.73 -23.67 -6.29
N LEU A 159 -0.98 -24.79 -5.65
CA LEU A 159 -2.24 -25.04 -4.94
C LEU A 159 -2.42 -24.08 -3.74
N GLU A 160 -1.36 -23.78 -2.99
CA GLU A 160 -1.42 -22.76 -1.91
C GLU A 160 -1.74 -21.36 -2.47
N LEU A 161 -1.13 -20.95 -3.58
CA LEU A 161 -1.45 -19.70 -4.24
C LEU A 161 -2.94 -19.61 -4.62
N THR A 162 -3.56 -20.71 -5.07
CA THR A 162 -5.00 -20.73 -5.39
C THR A 162 -5.90 -20.55 -4.17
N LYS A 163 -5.43 -20.88 -2.95
CA LYS A 163 -6.19 -20.67 -1.71
C LYS A 163 -6.29 -19.21 -1.31
N LEU A 164 -5.43 -18.34 -1.84
CA LEU A 164 -5.45 -16.91 -1.56
C LEU A 164 -6.57 -16.17 -2.31
N TYR A 165 -7.26 -16.84 -3.24
CA TYR A 165 -8.34 -16.24 -4.04
C TYR A 165 -9.36 -15.42 -3.23
N PRO A 166 -9.95 -15.92 -2.11
CA PRO A 166 -10.93 -15.14 -1.35
C PRO A 166 -10.37 -13.82 -0.81
N ARG A 167 -9.06 -13.78 -0.51
CA ARG A 167 -8.41 -12.59 0.03
C ARG A 167 -8.40 -11.40 -0.94
N TYR A 168 -8.50 -11.67 -2.23
CA TYR A 168 -8.42 -10.67 -3.30
C TYR A 168 -9.77 -10.37 -3.95
N CYS A 169 -10.80 -11.18 -3.64
CA CYS A 169 -12.10 -11.14 -4.30
C CYS A 169 -13.30 -10.98 -3.34
N ASP A 170 -13.09 -10.93 -2.02
CA ASP A 170 -14.08 -10.61 -1.01
C ASP A 170 -13.93 -9.16 -0.57
#